data_be4dda8a430a35fbbb4afe4ae3590576
#
_entry.id   be4dda8a430a35fbbb4afe4ae3590576
#
_cell.length_a   1.000
_cell.length_b   1.000
_cell.length_c   1.000
_cell.angle_alpha   90.00
_cell.angle_beta   90.00
_cell.angle_gamma   90.00
#
_symmetry.space_group_name_H-M   'P 1'
#
loop_
_entity.id
_entity.type
_entity.pdbx_description
1 polymer ?
#
loop_
_entity_poly.entity_id
_entity_poly.type
_entity_poly.pdbx_seq_one_letter_code
_entity_poly.pdbx_strand_id
1 'polypeptide(L)'
;MDRKQSQTQHTATTLFSLSGRITETMSHSRAAAVCLGLLCVLLLARITGLCLYYNGVLGSYEKNCKTNSTAERDQLQSSNNRYFSCSLYHISKGTKLWTESRQDCLRRGADLVIINSREEQVFIHELIDKGFWIGLTDRDEEGIWKFVNGTPLTTVYWMRGEPHSYQGKDEDCVEQWTSFSNPEDSWCDTQCSELRLEVCEKVAYP
;
A
#
# COMPACT_ATOMS: atom_id res chain seq x y z
N MET A 1 39.77 76.64 -9.87
CA MET A 1 39.47 75.68 -10.92
C MET A 1 39.52 74.21 -10.44
N ASP A 2 40.02 73.91 -9.25
CA ASP A 2 40.31 72.56 -8.74
C ASP A 2 39.17 71.81 -8.06
N ARG A 3 38.09 72.43 -7.63
CA ARG A 3 36.97 71.73 -6.93
C ARG A 3 36.04 70.95 -7.85
N LYS A 4 35.91 71.35 -9.10
CA LYS A 4 35.05 70.62 -10.06
C LYS A 4 35.67 69.33 -10.61
N GLN A 5 37.01 69.29 -10.73
CA GLN A 5 37.71 68.08 -11.22
C GLN A 5 37.75 67.01 -10.16
N SER A 6 37.86 67.29 -8.88
CA SER A 6 37.84 66.31 -7.80
C SER A 6 36.47 65.59 -7.66
N GLN A 7 35.40 66.38 -7.85
CA GLN A 7 34.03 65.80 -7.72
C GLN A 7 33.68 64.81 -8.89
N THR A 8 34.18 65.11 -10.10
CA THR A 8 33.92 64.23 -11.29
C THR A 8 34.73 62.96 -11.21
N GLN A 9 35.94 62.99 -10.66
CA GLN A 9 36.73 61.75 -10.45
C GLN A 9 36.13 60.84 -9.39
N HIS A 10 35.62 61.40 -8.26
CA HIS A 10 34.98 60.58 -7.23
C HIS A 10 33.66 59.89 -7.71
N THR A 11 32.88 60.60 -8.52
CA THR A 11 31.64 60.03 -9.08
C THR A 11 31.91 58.93 -10.12
N ALA A 12 32.93 59.10 -10.94
CA ALA A 12 33.32 58.07 -11.91
C ALA A 12 33.84 56.79 -11.25
N THR A 13 34.67 56.92 -10.18
CA THR A 13 35.18 55.74 -9.44
C THR A 13 34.09 55.00 -8.70
N THR A 14 33.09 55.72 -8.15
CA THR A 14 31.96 55.10 -7.45
C THR A 14 31.02 54.37 -8.43
N LEU A 15 30.77 54.89 -9.61
CA LEU A 15 29.99 54.28 -10.67
C LEU A 15 30.68 53.03 -11.24
N PHE A 16 32.00 53.04 -11.42
CA PHE A 16 32.78 51.88 -11.82
C PHE A 16 32.74 50.73 -10.77
N SER A 17 32.85 51.09 -9.49
CA SER A 17 32.76 50.13 -8.38
C SER A 17 31.35 49.53 -8.23
N LEU A 18 30.30 50.31 -8.47
CA LEU A 18 28.91 49.82 -8.49
C LEU A 18 28.65 48.92 -9.70
N SER A 19 29.12 49.28 -10.88
CA SER A 19 28.98 48.44 -12.09
C SER A 19 29.68 47.09 -11.95
N GLY A 20 30.89 47.07 -11.36
CA GLY A 20 31.63 45.84 -11.08
C GLY A 20 30.87 44.90 -10.12
N ARG A 21 30.28 45.44 -9.05
CA ARG A 21 29.49 44.66 -8.09
C ARG A 21 28.19 44.12 -8.67
N ILE A 22 27.52 44.88 -9.53
CA ILE A 22 26.29 44.45 -10.20
C ILE A 22 26.60 43.31 -11.19
N THR A 23 27.68 43.38 -11.96
CA THR A 23 28.07 42.33 -12.87
C THR A 23 28.52 41.04 -12.16
N GLU A 24 29.17 41.17 -11.01
CA GLU A 24 29.57 40.03 -10.16
C GLU A 24 28.35 39.32 -9.53
N THR A 25 27.40 40.09 -8.97
CA THR A 25 26.16 39.49 -8.44
C THR A 25 25.29 38.84 -9.51
N MET A 26 25.21 39.40 -10.70
CA MET A 26 24.51 38.78 -11.84
C MET A 26 25.22 37.50 -12.35
N SER A 27 26.54 37.45 -12.29
CA SER A 27 27.31 36.25 -12.64
C SER A 27 27.07 35.12 -11.63
N HIS A 28 27.10 35.43 -10.32
CA HIS A 28 26.81 34.45 -9.26
C HIS A 28 25.37 33.91 -9.32
N SER A 29 24.38 34.76 -9.61
CA SER A 29 22.99 34.33 -9.74
C SER A 29 22.76 33.42 -10.95
N ARG A 30 23.44 33.67 -12.08
CA ARG A 30 23.39 32.78 -13.27
C ARG A 30 24.08 31.47 -12.99
N ALA A 31 25.23 31.45 -12.33
CA ALA A 31 25.91 30.23 -11.93
C ALA A 31 25.05 29.37 -10.98
N ALA A 32 24.41 30.02 -9.99
CA ALA A 32 23.49 29.33 -9.08
C ALA A 32 22.28 28.74 -9.80
N ALA A 33 21.67 29.46 -10.75
CA ALA A 33 20.55 28.95 -11.55
C ALA A 33 20.94 27.76 -12.41
N VAL A 34 22.14 27.78 -13.02
CA VAL A 34 22.66 26.65 -13.82
C VAL A 34 22.93 25.45 -12.92
N CYS A 35 23.54 25.63 -11.74
CA CYS A 35 23.77 24.58 -10.77
C CYS A 35 22.46 23.93 -10.28
N LEU A 36 21.46 24.75 -9.96
CA LEU A 36 20.12 24.25 -9.59
C LEU A 36 19.47 23.46 -10.73
N GLY A 37 19.56 23.95 -11.96
CA GLY A 37 19.04 23.25 -13.14
C GLY A 37 19.71 21.87 -13.34
N LEU A 38 21.04 21.82 -13.23
CA LEU A 38 21.79 20.57 -13.33
C LEU A 38 21.44 19.58 -12.21
N LEU A 39 21.30 20.08 -10.97
CA LEU A 39 20.84 19.25 -9.84
C LEU A 39 19.44 18.67 -10.06
N CYS A 40 18.51 19.47 -10.57
CA CYS A 40 17.17 19.00 -10.93
C CYS A 40 17.21 17.90 -11.99
N VAL A 41 18.00 18.07 -13.05
CA VAL A 41 18.16 17.05 -14.11
C VAL A 41 18.75 15.74 -13.55
N LEU A 42 19.77 15.83 -12.69
CA LEU A 42 20.37 14.67 -12.05
C LEU A 42 19.40 13.96 -11.10
N LEU A 43 18.59 14.69 -10.36
CA LEU A 43 17.56 14.11 -9.49
C LEU A 43 16.48 13.42 -10.32
N LEU A 44 15.99 14.04 -11.38
CA LEU A 44 15.01 13.43 -12.28
C LEU A 44 15.57 12.15 -12.94
N ALA A 45 16.81 12.17 -13.40
CA ALA A 45 17.46 10.99 -13.96
C ALA A 45 17.59 9.84 -12.93
N ARG A 46 17.88 10.15 -11.67
CA ARG A 46 17.89 9.15 -10.59
C ARG A 46 16.51 8.59 -10.28
N ILE A 47 15.49 9.45 -10.22
CA ILE A 47 14.10 9.03 -9.98
C ILE A 47 13.60 8.13 -11.11
N THR A 48 13.84 8.51 -12.39
CA THR A 48 13.46 7.69 -13.54
C THR A 48 14.22 6.37 -13.57
N GLY A 49 15.51 6.37 -13.27
CA GLY A 49 16.31 5.15 -13.16
C GLY A 49 15.80 4.21 -12.07
N LEU A 50 15.42 4.77 -10.91
CA LEU A 50 14.85 4.02 -9.81
C LEU A 50 13.47 3.44 -10.17
N CYS A 51 12.60 4.22 -10.81
CA CYS A 51 11.30 3.74 -11.30
C CYS A 51 11.44 2.61 -12.32
N LEU A 52 12.37 2.71 -13.25
CA LEU A 52 12.64 1.65 -14.25
C LEU A 52 13.19 0.39 -13.58
N TYR A 53 14.09 0.54 -12.61
CA TYR A 53 14.60 -0.57 -11.81
C TYR A 53 13.48 -1.27 -11.04
N TYR A 54 12.64 -0.52 -10.30
CA TYR A 54 11.50 -1.08 -9.58
C TYR A 54 10.49 -1.77 -10.49
N ASN A 55 10.16 -1.18 -11.64
CA ASN A 55 9.27 -1.80 -12.64
C ASN A 55 9.87 -3.08 -13.22
N GLY A 56 11.17 -3.11 -13.45
CA GLY A 56 11.89 -4.32 -13.90
C GLY A 56 11.89 -5.43 -12.83
N VAL A 57 12.11 -5.07 -11.57
CA VAL A 57 12.07 -6.00 -10.44
C VAL A 57 10.67 -6.54 -10.26
N LEU A 58 9.64 -5.67 -10.23
CA LEU A 58 8.22 -6.09 -10.13
C LEU A 58 7.81 -7.01 -11.28
N GLY A 59 8.19 -6.68 -12.53
CA GLY A 59 7.87 -7.53 -13.68
C GLY A 59 8.54 -8.91 -13.62
N SER A 60 9.78 -8.99 -13.12
CA SER A 60 10.47 -10.26 -12.88
C SER A 60 9.81 -11.06 -11.75
N TYR A 61 9.34 -10.36 -10.72
CA TYR A 61 8.62 -10.93 -9.58
C TYR A 61 7.29 -11.57 -10.00
N GLU A 62 6.47 -10.84 -10.76
CA GLU A 62 5.21 -11.36 -11.31
C GLU A 62 5.42 -12.56 -12.24
N LYS A 63 6.47 -12.53 -13.05
CA LYS A 63 6.80 -13.61 -13.97
C LYS A 63 7.22 -14.87 -13.22
N ASN A 64 8.08 -14.74 -12.21
CA ASN A 64 8.49 -15.85 -11.35
C ASN A 64 7.31 -16.44 -10.56
N CYS A 65 6.44 -15.59 -10.05
CA CYS A 65 5.25 -16.00 -9.33
C CYS A 65 4.28 -16.80 -10.24
N LYS A 66 4.05 -16.31 -11.47
CA LYS A 66 3.21 -17.01 -12.46
C LYS A 66 3.80 -18.36 -12.90
N THR A 67 5.14 -18.46 -13.00
CA THR A 67 5.82 -19.67 -13.47
C THR A 67 5.88 -20.76 -12.39
N ASN A 68 6.16 -20.38 -11.15
CA ASN A 68 6.21 -21.32 -10.02
C ASN A 68 4.81 -21.80 -9.62
N SER A 69 3.78 -20.95 -9.75
CA SER A 69 2.39 -21.34 -9.43
C SER A 69 1.82 -22.41 -10.36
N THR A 70 2.28 -22.53 -11.60
CA THR A 70 1.81 -23.56 -12.53
C THR A 70 2.31 -24.96 -12.19
N ALA A 71 3.55 -25.11 -11.75
CA ALA A 71 4.10 -26.42 -11.35
C ALA A 71 3.56 -26.92 -9.99
N GLU A 72 3.30 -26.01 -9.05
CA GLU A 72 2.71 -26.33 -7.75
C GLU A 72 1.17 -26.49 -7.80
N ARG A 73 0.49 -25.80 -8.72
CA ARG A 73 -0.96 -25.91 -8.90
C ARG A 73 -1.42 -27.34 -9.18
N ASP A 74 -0.69 -28.07 -10.02
CA ASP A 74 -1.09 -29.42 -10.44
C ASP A 74 -0.94 -30.46 -9.31
N GLN A 75 -0.03 -30.23 -8.35
CA GLN A 75 0.17 -31.10 -7.20
C GLN A 75 -0.81 -30.82 -6.04
N LEU A 76 -1.31 -29.59 -5.90
CA LEU A 76 -2.10 -29.14 -4.75
C LEU A 76 -3.61 -29.03 -5.03
N GLN A 77 -4.05 -29.31 -6.24
CA GLN A 77 -5.47 -29.20 -6.64
C GLN A 77 -6.39 -30.20 -5.93
N SER A 78 -5.84 -31.16 -5.17
CA SER A 78 -6.59 -32.10 -4.32
C SER A 78 -6.80 -31.61 -2.88
N SER A 79 -6.25 -30.45 -2.51
CA SER A 79 -6.32 -29.85 -1.16
C SER A 79 -7.23 -28.61 -1.12
N ASN A 80 -7.63 -28.21 0.08
CA ASN A 80 -8.38 -26.96 0.33
C ASN A 80 -7.58 -25.68 0.02
N ASN A 81 -6.61 -25.76 -0.88
CA ASN A 81 -5.72 -24.65 -1.23
C ASN A 81 -6.09 -24.07 -2.59
N ARG A 82 -5.98 -22.76 -2.70
CA ARG A 82 -6.16 -21.99 -3.94
C ARG A 82 -5.03 -21.00 -4.10
N TYR A 83 -4.73 -20.64 -5.34
CA TYR A 83 -3.70 -19.66 -5.67
C TYR A 83 -4.32 -18.47 -6.39
N PHE A 84 -3.94 -17.29 -5.97
CA PHE A 84 -4.24 -16.05 -6.67
C PHE A 84 -3.03 -15.13 -6.57
N SER A 85 -2.60 -14.56 -7.69
CA SER A 85 -1.37 -13.76 -7.75
C SER A 85 -0.18 -14.53 -7.16
N CYS A 86 0.47 -14.00 -6.14
CA CYS A 86 1.61 -14.60 -5.44
C CYS A 86 1.24 -15.17 -4.06
N SER A 87 -0.04 -15.37 -3.80
CA SER A 87 -0.54 -15.87 -2.52
C SER A 87 -1.17 -17.25 -2.63
N LEU A 88 -0.95 -18.04 -1.60
CA LEU A 88 -1.61 -19.33 -1.36
C LEU A 88 -2.69 -19.14 -0.30
N TYR A 89 -3.91 -19.51 -0.63
CA TYR A 89 -5.06 -19.43 0.25
C TYR A 89 -5.47 -20.82 0.71
N HIS A 90 -5.58 -21.00 2.02
CA HIS A 90 -6.06 -22.22 2.64
C HIS A 90 -7.44 -21.99 3.27
N ILE A 91 -8.41 -22.83 2.90
CA ILE A 91 -9.77 -22.78 3.42
C ILE A 91 -9.94 -23.85 4.50
N SER A 92 -10.42 -23.49 5.67
CA SER A 92 -10.70 -24.45 6.74
C SER A 92 -11.88 -25.38 6.39
N LYS A 93 -11.93 -26.51 7.05
CA LYS A 93 -13.06 -27.46 6.95
C LYS A 93 -14.09 -27.25 8.06
N GLY A 94 -13.72 -26.61 9.14
CA GLY A 94 -14.55 -26.37 10.32
C GLY A 94 -14.56 -24.91 10.70
N THR A 95 -15.59 -24.52 11.43
CA THR A 95 -15.76 -23.16 11.93
C THR A 95 -15.04 -22.97 13.28
N LYS A 96 -14.53 -21.76 13.53
CA LYS A 96 -13.82 -21.35 14.75
C LYS A 96 -14.13 -19.93 15.09
N LEU A 97 -13.79 -19.51 16.31
CA LEU A 97 -13.76 -18.11 16.72
C LEU A 97 -12.69 -17.37 15.93
N TRP A 98 -12.84 -16.06 15.76
CA TRP A 98 -11.87 -15.27 14.98
C TRP A 98 -10.43 -15.40 15.52
N THR A 99 -10.24 -15.32 16.84
CA THR A 99 -8.92 -15.47 17.46
C THR A 99 -8.31 -16.86 17.25
N GLU A 100 -9.12 -17.91 17.31
CA GLU A 100 -8.68 -19.28 17.06
C GLU A 100 -8.32 -19.48 15.59
N SER A 101 -9.12 -18.91 14.69
CA SER A 101 -8.88 -18.89 13.24
C SER A 101 -7.54 -18.24 12.92
N ARG A 102 -7.27 -17.05 13.46
CA ARG A 102 -5.98 -16.38 13.28
C ARG A 102 -4.82 -17.23 13.81
N GLN A 103 -4.95 -17.80 15.00
CA GLN A 103 -3.92 -18.67 15.56
C GLN A 103 -3.67 -19.92 14.72
N ASP A 104 -4.70 -20.49 14.10
CA ASP A 104 -4.53 -21.61 13.18
C ASP A 104 -3.77 -21.21 11.93
N CYS A 105 -4.09 -20.07 11.33
CA CYS A 105 -3.34 -19.52 10.19
C CYS A 105 -1.87 -19.30 10.56
N LEU A 106 -1.59 -18.68 11.71
CA LEU A 106 -0.23 -18.42 12.17
C LEU A 106 0.58 -19.72 12.36
N ARG A 107 -0.03 -20.78 12.90
CA ARG A 107 0.62 -22.10 13.02
C ARG A 107 1.02 -22.70 11.67
N ARG A 108 0.34 -22.31 10.60
CA ARG A 108 0.62 -22.75 9.21
C ARG A 108 1.67 -21.87 8.53
N GLY A 109 2.19 -20.83 9.22
CA GLY A 109 3.08 -19.81 8.64
C GLY A 109 2.34 -18.91 7.63
N ALA A 110 1.07 -18.62 7.91
CA ALA A 110 0.15 -17.73 7.19
C ALA A 110 -0.50 -16.77 8.18
N ASP A 111 -1.36 -15.87 7.73
CA ASP A 111 -2.29 -15.12 8.61
C ASP A 111 -3.71 -15.17 7.99
N LEU A 112 -4.72 -14.65 8.69
CA LEU A 112 -6.03 -14.45 8.09
C LEU A 112 -5.90 -13.55 6.86
N VAL A 113 -6.67 -13.85 5.83
CA VAL A 113 -6.61 -13.17 4.53
C VAL A 113 -6.73 -11.65 4.65
N ILE A 114 -5.86 -10.95 3.95
CA ILE A 114 -5.81 -9.49 3.86
C ILE A 114 -6.17 -9.09 2.44
N ILE A 115 -7.34 -8.50 2.26
CA ILE A 115 -7.86 -8.17 0.93
C ILE A 115 -7.37 -6.79 0.52
N ASN A 116 -6.45 -6.73 -0.45
CA ASN A 116 -5.74 -5.52 -0.87
C ASN A 116 -6.19 -4.96 -2.23
N SER A 117 -6.95 -5.73 -2.99
CA SER A 117 -7.41 -5.33 -4.33
C SER A 117 -8.82 -5.80 -4.61
N ARG A 118 -9.47 -5.14 -5.58
CA ARG A 118 -10.78 -5.54 -6.07
C ARG A 118 -10.75 -6.94 -6.70
N GLU A 119 -9.71 -7.25 -7.44
CA GLU A 119 -9.51 -8.55 -8.07
C GLU A 119 -9.38 -9.66 -7.05
N GLU A 120 -8.69 -9.41 -5.94
CA GLU A 120 -8.58 -10.33 -4.82
C GLU A 120 -9.92 -10.50 -4.09
N GLN A 121 -10.65 -9.40 -3.86
CA GLN A 121 -11.99 -9.43 -3.27
C GLN A 121 -12.95 -10.33 -4.07
N VAL A 122 -12.97 -10.19 -5.40
CA VAL A 122 -13.78 -11.04 -6.28
C VAL A 122 -13.33 -12.49 -6.17
N PHE A 123 -12.03 -12.75 -6.25
CA PHE A 123 -11.48 -14.10 -6.13
C PHE A 123 -11.84 -14.76 -4.80
N ILE A 124 -11.65 -14.04 -3.68
CA ILE A 124 -11.96 -14.55 -2.33
C ILE A 124 -13.46 -14.81 -2.17
N HIS A 125 -14.30 -13.93 -2.71
CA HIS A 125 -15.74 -14.07 -2.67
C HIS A 125 -16.23 -15.34 -3.39
N GLU A 126 -15.57 -15.73 -4.47
CA GLU A 126 -15.90 -16.91 -5.28
C GLU A 126 -15.34 -18.23 -4.70
N LEU A 127 -14.46 -18.16 -3.68
CA LEU A 127 -13.83 -19.36 -3.12
C LEU A 127 -14.78 -20.27 -2.36
N ILE A 128 -15.74 -19.67 -1.65
CA ILE A 128 -16.59 -20.32 -0.66
C ILE A 128 -17.99 -19.73 -0.74
N ASP A 129 -19.00 -20.55 -0.66
CA ASP A 129 -20.42 -20.15 -0.60
C ASP A 129 -20.95 -19.97 0.84
N LYS A 130 -20.09 -19.62 1.79
CA LYS A 130 -20.40 -19.46 3.22
C LYS A 130 -19.63 -18.29 3.80
N GLY A 131 -20.13 -17.74 4.90
CA GLY A 131 -19.41 -16.72 5.68
C GLY A 131 -18.11 -17.25 6.25
N PHE A 132 -17.06 -16.43 6.19
CA PHE A 132 -15.74 -16.74 6.71
C PHE A 132 -15.01 -15.51 7.23
N TRP A 133 -14.12 -15.75 8.18
CA TRP A 133 -13.27 -14.72 8.78
C TRP A 133 -12.24 -14.18 7.80
N ILE A 134 -12.09 -12.85 7.78
CA ILE A 134 -10.98 -12.14 7.16
C ILE A 134 -10.11 -11.48 8.23
N GLY A 135 -8.92 -11.05 7.84
CA GLY A 135 -7.94 -10.46 8.75
C GLY A 135 -8.16 -8.99 9.02
N LEU A 136 -9.39 -8.55 9.24
CA LEU A 136 -9.76 -7.16 9.52
C LEU A 136 -10.46 -7.07 10.88
N THR A 137 -10.06 -6.08 11.72
CA THR A 137 -10.59 -5.91 13.08
C THR A 137 -10.34 -4.50 13.59
N ASP A 138 -11.18 -4.01 14.51
CA ASP A 138 -10.97 -2.76 15.26
C ASP A 138 -10.85 -2.99 16.77
N ARG A 139 -10.57 -4.23 17.22
CA ARG A 139 -10.39 -4.62 18.62
C ARG A 139 -9.38 -3.80 19.41
N ASP A 140 -8.39 -3.20 18.74
CA ASP A 140 -7.39 -2.37 19.40
C ASP A 140 -7.93 -0.99 19.76
N GLU A 141 -8.83 -0.45 18.91
CA GLU A 141 -9.43 0.87 19.07
C GLU A 141 -10.75 0.91 18.26
N GLU A 142 -11.86 0.99 18.96
CA GLU A 142 -13.22 1.00 18.41
C GLU A 142 -13.39 2.01 17.26
N GLY A 143 -13.90 1.54 16.13
CA GLY A 143 -14.10 2.31 14.91
C GLY A 143 -12.81 2.56 14.09
N ILE A 144 -11.66 2.04 14.54
CA ILE A 144 -10.37 2.16 13.82
C ILE A 144 -9.97 0.80 13.25
N TRP A 145 -10.53 0.49 12.10
CA TRP A 145 -10.32 -0.78 11.40
C TRP A 145 -8.89 -0.92 10.88
N LYS A 146 -8.25 -2.05 11.19
CA LYS A 146 -6.89 -2.41 10.75
C LYS A 146 -6.84 -3.87 10.33
N PHE A 147 -6.04 -4.14 9.33
CA PHE A 147 -5.69 -5.51 9.00
C PHE A 147 -4.73 -6.12 10.05
N VAL A 148 -4.73 -7.45 10.16
CA VAL A 148 -3.90 -8.21 11.10
C VAL A 148 -2.40 -7.98 10.97
N ASN A 149 -1.93 -7.48 9.83
CA ASN A 149 -0.53 -7.06 9.62
C ASN A 149 -0.28 -5.60 10.04
N GLY A 150 -1.27 -4.91 10.60
CA GLY A 150 -1.18 -3.51 11.05
C GLY A 150 -1.39 -2.47 9.95
N THR A 151 -1.64 -2.86 8.69
CA THR A 151 -1.96 -1.89 7.64
C THR A 151 -3.33 -1.26 7.87
N PRO A 152 -3.46 0.06 7.67
CA PRO A 152 -4.75 0.72 7.79
C PRO A 152 -5.69 0.31 6.66
N LEU A 153 -6.99 0.36 6.93
CA LEU A 153 -8.03 0.14 5.94
C LEU A 153 -8.05 1.28 4.91
N THR A 154 -7.83 0.96 3.64
CA THR A 154 -7.83 1.94 2.54
C THR A 154 -8.95 1.72 1.53
N THR A 155 -9.34 0.45 1.33
CA THR A 155 -10.42 0.05 0.44
C THR A 155 -11.41 -0.78 1.22
N VAL A 156 -12.69 -0.56 1.02
CA VAL A 156 -13.77 -1.18 1.80
C VAL A 156 -14.77 -1.88 0.90
N TYR A 157 -15.33 -2.99 1.39
CA TYR A 157 -16.37 -3.78 0.72
C TYR A 157 -17.51 -4.09 1.69
N TRP A 158 -17.81 -3.12 2.57
CA TRP A 158 -18.88 -3.23 3.55
C TRP A 158 -20.24 -3.43 2.90
N MET A 159 -21.02 -4.30 3.46
CA MET A 159 -22.45 -4.39 3.13
C MET A 159 -23.15 -3.08 3.49
N ARG A 160 -24.28 -2.85 2.86
CA ARG A 160 -25.06 -1.63 3.12
C ARG A 160 -25.50 -1.56 4.57
N GLY A 161 -25.02 -0.57 5.29
CA GLY A 161 -25.33 -0.33 6.69
C GLY A 161 -24.25 -0.78 7.65
N GLU A 162 -23.21 -1.47 7.16
CA GLU A 162 -22.04 -1.86 7.94
C GLU A 162 -20.88 -0.83 7.79
N PRO A 163 -19.94 -0.76 8.74
CA PRO A 163 -19.97 -1.45 10.04
C PRO A 163 -20.95 -0.82 11.02
N HIS A 164 -21.50 -1.63 11.95
CA HIS A 164 -22.43 -1.12 12.95
C HIS A 164 -22.43 -2.00 14.21
N SER A 165 -22.76 -1.42 15.36
CA SER A 165 -22.94 -2.17 16.62
C SER A 165 -24.38 -2.66 16.76
N TYR A 166 -24.65 -3.93 16.53
CA TYR A 166 -25.99 -4.48 16.67
C TYR A 166 -26.40 -4.61 18.12
N GLN A 167 -27.45 -3.88 18.53
CA GLN A 167 -27.99 -3.89 19.89
C GLN A 167 -26.95 -3.53 20.98
N GLY A 168 -25.96 -2.72 20.67
CA GLY A 168 -24.90 -2.33 21.61
C GLY A 168 -23.93 -3.45 21.95
N LYS A 169 -23.81 -4.46 21.08
CA LYS A 169 -22.80 -5.50 21.18
C LYS A 169 -21.55 -5.05 20.44
N ASP A 170 -20.41 -5.45 20.97
CA ASP A 170 -19.09 -5.25 20.39
C ASP A 170 -18.92 -6.17 19.17
N GLU A 171 -18.77 -5.61 17.98
CA GLU A 171 -18.67 -6.33 16.72
C GLU A 171 -17.34 -6.01 16.03
N ASP A 172 -16.23 -6.42 16.66
CA ASP A 172 -14.86 -6.02 16.34
C ASP A 172 -14.19 -6.86 15.24
N CYS A 173 -14.84 -7.86 14.69
CA CYS A 173 -14.25 -8.81 13.75
C CYS A 173 -15.06 -8.87 12.47
N VAL A 174 -14.37 -8.95 11.33
CA VAL A 174 -15.02 -8.92 10.04
C VAL A 174 -15.13 -10.30 9.43
N GLU A 175 -16.34 -10.65 9.02
CA GLU A 175 -16.61 -11.77 8.15
C GLU A 175 -16.94 -11.31 6.73
N GLN A 176 -16.57 -12.11 5.76
CA GLN A 176 -17.04 -11.99 4.40
C GLN A 176 -18.26 -12.88 4.17
N TRP A 177 -19.35 -12.31 3.72
CA TRP A 177 -20.55 -13.02 3.28
C TRP A 177 -20.55 -13.24 1.79
N THR A 178 -20.89 -14.45 1.35
CA THR A 178 -20.89 -14.82 -0.07
C THR A 178 -22.29 -15.07 -0.61
N SER A 179 -23.33 -14.97 0.24
CA SER A 179 -24.73 -15.12 -0.18
C SER A 179 -25.25 -13.93 -1.02
N PHE A 180 -24.48 -12.86 -1.14
CA PHE A 180 -24.81 -11.71 -1.96
C PHE A 180 -24.10 -11.80 -3.30
N SER A 181 -24.80 -11.42 -4.36
CA SER A 181 -24.28 -11.48 -5.73
C SER A 181 -23.20 -10.44 -6.05
N ASN A 182 -23.04 -9.40 -5.20
CA ASN A 182 -22.05 -8.36 -5.38
C ASN A 182 -20.85 -8.58 -4.44
N PRO A 183 -19.68 -8.94 -4.95
CA PRO A 183 -18.49 -9.08 -4.13
C PRO A 183 -18.07 -7.80 -3.39
N GLU A 184 -18.43 -6.64 -3.93
CA GLU A 184 -18.05 -5.33 -3.37
C GLU A 184 -18.94 -4.86 -2.22
N ASP A 185 -20.02 -5.58 -1.91
CA ASP A 185 -20.95 -5.33 -0.81
C ASP A 185 -21.09 -6.59 0.06
N SER A 186 -20.01 -7.08 0.64
CA SER A 186 -20.00 -8.42 1.26
C SER A 186 -19.32 -8.52 2.62
N TRP A 187 -18.74 -7.43 3.15
CA TRP A 187 -18.16 -7.42 4.48
C TRP A 187 -19.19 -7.01 5.53
N CYS A 188 -19.18 -7.74 6.64
CA CYS A 188 -20.00 -7.48 7.81
C CYS A 188 -19.14 -7.57 9.07
N ASP A 189 -19.21 -6.58 9.95
CA ASP A 189 -18.67 -6.71 11.29
C ASP A 189 -19.59 -7.59 12.15
N THR A 190 -18.99 -8.34 13.03
CA THR A 190 -19.71 -9.23 13.94
C THR A 190 -18.87 -9.56 15.17
N GLN A 191 -19.51 -10.16 16.18
CA GLN A 191 -18.81 -10.54 17.39
C GLN A 191 -17.71 -11.57 17.08
N CYS A 192 -16.49 -11.32 17.56
CA CYS A 192 -15.34 -12.23 17.39
C CYS A 192 -15.57 -13.64 17.97
N SER A 193 -16.62 -13.80 18.77
CA SER A 193 -17.06 -15.06 19.38
C SER A 193 -17.99 -15.91 18.51
N GLU A 194 -18.36 -15.42 17.34
CA GLU A 194 -19.10 -16.20 16.36
C GLU A 194 -18.24 -17.27 15.72
N LEU A 195 -18.87 -18.32 15.21
CA LEU A 195 -18.20 -19.43 14.56
C LEU A 195 -18.29 -19.29 13.04
N ARG A 196 -17.14 -19.08 12.37
CA ARG A 196 -17.05 -19.01 10.92
C ARG A 196 -15.94 -19.90 10.40
N LEU A 197 -16.00 -20.19 9.10
CA LEU A 197 -14.83 -20.72 8.38
C LEU A 197 -13.68 -19.69 8.44
N GLU A 198 -12.48 -20.11 8.15
CA GLU A 198 -11.33 -19.22 8.03
C GLU A 198 -10.70 -19.36 6.64
N VAL A 199 -10.21 -18.26 6.11
CA VAL A 199 -9.31 -18.24 4.95
C VAL A 199 -7.97 -17.68 5.42
N CYS A 200 -6.95 -18.55 5.36
CA CYS A 200 -5.57 -18.14 5.63
C CYS A 200 -4.88 -17.79 4.32
N GLU A 201 -4.13 -16.71 4.33
CA GLU A 201 -3.29 -16.28 3.24
C GLU A 201 -1.81 -16.42 3.60
N LYS A 202 -1.04 -17.02 2.69
CA LYS A 202 0.42 -17.05 2.75
C LYS A 202 0.98 -16.48 1.47
N VAL A 203 1.67 -15.35 1.59
CA VAL A 203 2.42 -14.79 0.47
C VAL A 203 3.57 -15.73 0.13
N ALA A 204 3.61 -16.21 -1.09
CA ALA A 204 4.60 -17.21 -1.51
C ALA A 204 6.03 -16.66 -1.54
N TYR A 205 6.17 -15.35 -1.76
CA TYR A 205 7.45 -14.63 -1.74
C TYR A 205 7.19 -13.24 -1.13
N PRO A 206 7.80 -12.90 0.01
CA PRO A 206 7.73 -11.56 0.60
C PRO A 206 8.56 -10.53 -0.17
#